data_e752735f9ce79d228b2a867a3d016671
#
_entry.id   e752735f9ce79d228b2a867a3d016671
#
_cell.length_a   1.000
_cell.length_b   1.000
_cell.length_c   1.000
_cell.angle_alpha   90.00
_cell.angle_beta   90.00
_cell.angle_gamma   90.00
#
_symmetry.space_group_name_H-M   'P 1'
#
loop_
_entity.id
_entity.type
_entity.pdbx_description
1 polymer ?
#
loop_
_entity_poly.entity_id
_entity_poly.type
_entity_poly.pdbx_seq_one_letter_code
_entity_poly.pdbx_strand_id
1 'polypeptide(L)'
;MNFLLVSRLSQSARSVYTIAKYVEVGAELGHEVAVFGEKTSEAPCLPYSLDIRSFDYAIFVVYESWDFPDMPYLAQLLDGVPKERRVIIDCCGRYNDTIRAEHDFNHLERMDGHQGWEWVEGFEAVSTKILQPTLTPLRPGVRPFLWHGFDPRDVAREYTAAQQAAQIWAADGKSYGMVYVGHNWQRWSQVGRLLEGLEPVREQLGSICLAGCDWDKRPEWAIQQGIKGADLDPELLKRLGVEAKLPIPYDKVAEFTSRARFSPVIHRPLFNHLRMVTNRTFSTFCADTIPILMLPEDMIRAVYGPQAQALSVGDDVAGKLSDMMRRPEVYWDAVLKTRAHLAERHSFSRRFAELMAILES
;
A
#
# COMPACT_ATOMS: atom_id res chain seq x y z
N MET A 1 2.75 -17.59 21.20
CA MET A 1 1.65 -16.62 21.36
C MET A 1 0.61 -16.83 20.29
N ASN A 2 -0.64 -16.54 20.63
CA ASN A 2 -1.78 -16.70 19.73
C ASN A 2 -2.39 -15.33 19.45
N PHE A 3 -2.62 -15.01 18.18
CA PHE A 3 -3.12 -13.70 17.75
C PHE A 3 -4.46 -13.82 17.04
N LEU A 4 -5.40 -12.98 17.44
CA LEU A 4 -6.68 -12.82 16.78
C LEU A 4 -6.66 -11.52 15.96
N LEU A 5 -6.61 -11.62 14.65
CA LEU A 5 -6.65 -10.47 13.75
C LEU A 5 -8.10 -10.04 13.53
N VAL A 6 -8.41 -8.82 13.88
CA VAL A 6 -9.73 -8.22 13.74
C VAL A 6 -9.68 -7.23 12.59
N SER A 7 -10.32 -7.54 11.48
CA SER A 7 -10.31 -6.70 10.29
C SER A 7 -11.55 -6.94 9.44
N ARG A 8 -12.07 -5.89 8.84
CA ARG A 8 -13.05 -6.04 7.77
C ARG A 8 -12.34 -6.57 6.53
N LEU A 9 -12.64 -7.81 6.19
CA LEU A 9 -12.18 -8.40 4.94
C LEU A 9 -13.04 -7.88 3.80
N SER A 10 -12.47 -7.15 2.87
CA SER A 10 -13.16 -6.70 1.67
C SER A 10 -12.54 -7.29 0.42
N GLN A 11 -13.33 -7.42 -0.65
CA GLN A 11 -12.89 -7.89 -1.97
C GLN A 11 -11.75 -7.05 -2.58
N SER A 12 -11.46 -5.88 -2.03
CA SER A 12 -10.27 -5.12 -2.41
C SER A 12 -8.96 -5.83 -2.05
N ALA A 13 -9.05 -7.05 -1.53
CA ALA A 13 -8.05 -8.11 -1.40
C ALA A 13 -6.72 -7.74 -0.70
N ARG A 14 -6.48 -6.47 -0.39
CA ARG A 14 -5.22 -6.02 0.22
C ARG A 14 -5.07 -6.49 1.65
N SER A 15 -6.17 -6.43 2.42
CA SER A 15 -6.21 -6.93 3.78
C SER A 15 -5.99 -8.44 3.79
N VAL A 16 -6.67 -9.17 2.94
CA VAL A 16 -6.60 -10.64 2.85
C VAL A 16 -5.18 -11.13 2.62
N TYR A 17 -4.46 -10.54 1.65
CA TYR A 17 -3.09 -10.96 1.35
C TYR A 17 -2.15 -10.76 2.55
N THR A 18 -2.12 -9.55 3.13
CA THR A 18 -1.22 -9.29 4.25
C THR A 18 -1.56 -10.19 5.46
N ILE A 19 -2.85 -10.36 5.75
CA ILE A 19 -3.30 -11.27 6.82
C ILE A 19 -2.89 -12.71 6.53
N ALA A 20 -3.05 -13.19 5.29
CA ALA A 20 -2.62 -14.54 4.91
C ALA A 20 -1.11 -14.74 5.14
N LYS A 21 -0.28 -13.75 4.84
CA LYS A 21 1.17 -13.81 5.11
C LYS A 21 1.48 -13.84 6.61
N TYR A 22 0.73 -13.12 7.45
CA TYR A 22 0.90 -13.21 8.90
C TYR A 22 0.46 -14.58 9.45
N VAL A 23 -0.59 -15.17 8.89
CA VAL A 23 -1.03 -16.54 9.24
C VAL A 23 0.06 -17.56 8.85
N GLU A 24 0.57 -17.49 7.62
CA GLU A 24 1.62 -18.37 7.11
C GLU A 24 2.90 -18.28 7.98
N VAL A 25 3.44 -17.08 8.13
CA VAL A 25 4.67 -16.84 8.90
C VAL A 25 4.48 -17.17 10.39
N GLY A 26 3.31 -16.85 10.95
CA GLY A 26 2.98 -17.22 12.32
C GLY A 26 3.07 -18.72 12.54
N ALA A 27 2.47 -19.51 11.64
CA ALA A 27 2.53 -20.98 11.68
C ALA A 27 3.97 -21.50 11.53
N GLU A 28 4.78 -20.95 10.61
CA GLU A 28 6.19 -21.28 10.43
C GLU A 28 7.03 -21.05 11.71
N LEU A 29 6.67 -20.02 12.48
CA LEU A 29 7.34 -19.64 13.73
C LEU A 29 6.73 -20.28 15.00
N GLY A 30 5.73 -21.15 14.84
CA GLY A 30 5.08 -21.86 15.97
C GLY A 30 4.06 -21.01 16.74
N HIS A 31 3.46 -20.03 16.08
CA HIS A 31 2.40 -19.18 16.61
C HIS A 31 1.06 -19.48 15.93
N GLU A 32 -0.04 -19.32 16.65
CA GLU A 32 -1.38 -19.39 16.09
C GLU A 32 -1.85 -17.98 15.72
N VAL A 33 -2.25 -17.79 14.47
CA VAL A 33 -2.83 -16.55 13.98
C VAL A 33 -4.16 -16.88 13.31
N ALA A 34 -5.26 -16.33 13.81
CA ALA A 34 -6.58 -16.51 13.23
C ALA A 34 -7.26 -15.15 12.98
N VAL A 35 -8.27 -15.15 12.12
CA VAL A 35 -9.12 -13.99 11.86
C VAL A 35 -10.38 -14.11 12.70
N PHE A 36 -10.75 -13.03 13.38
CA PHE A 36 -11.97 -12.99 14.16
C PHE A 36 -13.21 -12.96 13.29
N GLY A 37 -14.15 -13.84 13.56
CA GLY A 37 -15.43 -13.89 12.90
C GLY A 37 -15.75 -15.24 12.28
N GLU A 38 -16.82 -15.24 11.48
CA GLU A 38 -17.23 -16.40 10.71
C GLU A 38 -16.49 -16.44 9.35
N LYS A 39 -16.35 -17.65 8.83
CA LYS A 39 -15.70 -17.88 7.52
C LYS A 39 -16.45 -17.16 6.42
N THR A 40 -15.74 -16.34 5.65
CA THR A 40 -16.29 -15.58 4.53
C THR A 40 -15.92 -16.19 3.18
N SER A 41 -16.76 -15.96 2.16
CA SER A 41 -16.45 -16.36 0.78
C SER A 41 -15.30 -15.57 0.17
N GLU A 42 -14.98 -14.40 0.73
CA GLU A 42 -13.91 -13.52 0.23
C GLU A 42 -12.51 -14.02 0.54
N ALA A 43 -12.35 -14.75 1.65
CA ALA A 43 -11.08 -15.30 2.06
C ALA A 43 -11.26 -16.70 2.69
N PRO A 44 -11.77 -17.67 1.95
CA PRO A 44 -12.15 -18.98 2.50
C PRO A 44 -10.98 -19.83 3.02
N CYS A 45 -9.75 -19.46 2.66
CA CYS A 45 -8.53 -20.18 3.07
C CYS A 45 -7.96 -19.68 4.41
N LEU A 46 -8.43 -18.56 4.95
CA LEU A 46 -7.96 -18.08 6.25
C LEU A 46 -8.54 -18.91 7.41
N PRO A 47 -7.79 -19.07 8.50
CA PRO A 47 -8.32 -19.63 9.73
C PRO A 47 -9.19 -18.60 10.44
N TYR A 48 -10.41 -18.97 10.81
CA TYR A 48 -11.37 -18.12 11.51
C TYR A 48 -11.64 -18.66 12.90
N SER A 49 -11.85 -17.75 13.86
CA SER A 49 -12.25 -18.09 15.22
C SER A 49 -13.21 -17.05 15.81
N LEU A 50 -14.22 -17.52 16.52
CA LEU A 50 -15.06 -16.73 17.42
C LEU A 50 -14.64 -16.88 18.90
N ASP A 51 -13.70 -17.79 19.20
CA ASP A 51 -13.20 -17.96 20.54
C ASP A 51 -12.11 -16.92 20.85
N ILE A 52 -12.51 -15.89 21.58
CA ILE A 52 -11.62 -14.80 21.99
C ILE A 52 -10.72 -15.16 23.19
N ARG A 53 -10.99 -16.27 23.87
CA ARG A 53 -10.31 -16.62 25.13
C ARG A 53 -9.01 -17.39 24.90
N SER A 54 -8.89 -18.08 23.77
CA SER A 54 -7.71 -18.87 23.43
C SER A 54 -6.56 -18.02 22.85
N PHE A 55 -6.78 -16.71 22.66
CA PHE A 55 -5.80 -15.80 22.08
C PHE A 55 -5.18 -14.86 23.12
N ASP A 56 -3.87 -14.61 22.97
CA ASP A 56 -3.13 -13.70 23.82
C ASP A 56 -3.41 -12.23 23.51
N TYR A 57 -3.63 -11.90 22.24
CA TYR A 57 -3.88 -10.55 21.75
C TYR A 57 -4.98 -10.52 20.70
N ALA A 58 -5.79 -9.45 20.71
CA ALA A 58 -6.67 -9.06 19.62
C ALA A 58 -6.06 -7.84 18.90
N ILE A 59 -5.75 -8.00 17.60
CA ILE A 59 -5.07 -7.00 16.79
C ILE A 59 -6.06 -6.45 15.77
N PHE A 60 -6.49 -5.22 15.97
CA PHE A 60 -7.43 -4.50 15.12
C PHE A 60 -6.68 -3.83 13.97
N VAL A 61 -6.88 -4.32 12.75
CA VAL A 61 -6.25 -3.75 11.55
C VAL A 61 -7.25 -2.87 10.82
N VAL A 62 -7.03 -1.56 10.86
CA VAL A 62 -7.94 -0.54 10.32
C VAL A 62 -7.37 -0.02 9.00
N TYR A 63 -7.97 -0.39 7.88
CA TYR A 63 -7.56 0.05 6.54
C TYR A 63 -8.30 1.29 6.07
N GLU A 64 -9.58 1.44 6.48
CA GLU A 64 -10.39 2.59 6.16
C GLU A 64 -11.13 3.06 7.43
N SER A 65 -11.45 4.34 7.48
CA SER A 65 -12.02 4.93 8.69
C SER A 65 -13.37 4.33 9.11
N TRP A 66 -14.17 3.87 8.16
CA TRP A 66 -15.46 3.21 8.43
C TRP A 66 -15.34 1.74 8.81
N ASP A 67 -14.18 1.11 8.67
CA ASP A 67 -14.00 -0.30 9.03
C ASP A 67 -14.22 -0.54 10.52
N PHE A 68 -13.86 0.43 11.35
CA PHE A 68 -13.84 0.27 12.80
C PHE A 68 -15.24 0.19 13.42
N PRO A 69 -16.18 1.15 13.16
CA PRO A 69 -17.54 1.06 13.68
C PRO A 69 -18.34 -0.12 13.10
N ASP A 70 -18.01 -0.54 11.89
CA ASP A 70 -18.71 -1.61 11.17
C ASP A 70 -18.11 -3.01 11.42
N MET A 71 -17.14 -3.15 12.32
CA MET A 71 -16.57 -4.46 12.65
C MET A 71 -17.60 -5.35 13.31
N PRO A 72 -17.86 -6.55 12.75
CA PRO A 72 -18.76 -7.51 13.37
C PRO A 72 -18.31 -7.88 14.77
N TYR A 73 -19.25 -8.01 15.70
CA TYR A 73 -18.99 -8.43 17.10
C TYR A 73 -18.01 -7.53 17.87
N LEU A 74 -17.84 -6.26 17.47
CA LEU A 74 -16.92 -5.33 18.14
C LEU A 74 -17.22 -5.22 19.65
N ALA A 75 -18.49 -5.14 20.05
CA ALA A 75 -18.88 -5.07 21.47
C ALA A 75 -18.39 -6.30 22.26
N GLN A 76 -18.57 -7.51 21.71
CA GLN A 76 -18.12 -8.75 22.34
C GLN A 76 -16.59 -8.80 22.50
N LEU A 77 -15.85 -8.30 21.51
CA LEU A 77 -14.39 -8.18 21.59
C LEU A 77 -13.96 -7.19 22.68
N LEU A 78 -14.63 -6.03 22.76
CA LEU A 78 -14.31 -5.02 23.76
C LEU A 78 -14.67 -5.46 25.17
N ASP A 79 -15.73 -6.26 25.34
CA ASP A 79 -16.09 -6.83 26.64
C ASP A 79 -15.22 -8.02 27.04
N GLY A 80 -14.84 -8.85 26.06
CA GLY A 80 -14.17 -10.12 26.30
C GLY A 80 -12.63 -10.07 26.35
N VAL A 81 -12.01 -9.05 25.76
CA VAL A 81 -10.54 -8.89 25.70
C VAL A 81 -10.11 -7.67 26.53
N PRO A 82 -9.26 -7.82 27.54
CA PRO A 82 -8.72 -6.68 28.30
C PRO A 82 -8.01 -5.67 27.40
N LYS A 83 -8.12 -4.39 27.73
CA LYS A 83 -7.60 -3.28 26.91
C LYS A 83 -6.09 -3.40 26.63
N GLU A 84 -5.33 -3.93 27.57
CA GLU A 84 -3.87 -4.14 27.51
C GLU A 84 -3.49 -5.22 26.50
N ARG A 85 -4.43 -6.10 26.18
CA ARG A 85 -4.30 -7.20 25.19
C ARG A 85 -4.87 -6.83 23.82
N ARG A 86 -5.32 -5.59 23.65
CA ARG A 86 -5.78 -5.07 22.37
C ARG A 86 -4.72 -4.20 21.74
N VAL A 87 -4.55 -4.35 20.45
CA VAL A 87 -3.62 -3.57 19.63
C VAL A 87 -4.35 -3.00 18.44
N ILE A 88 -4.11 -1.77 18.08
CA ILE A 88 -4.61 -1.16 16.85
C ILE A 88 -3.45 -0.98 15.88
N ILE A 89 -3.64 -1.40 14.63
CA ILE A 89 -2.77 -1.06 13.51
C ILE A 89 -3.55 -0.11 12.60
N ASP A 90 -3.26 1.17 12.70
CA ASP A 90 -3.92 2.23 11.93
C ASP A 90 -3.28 2.37 10.54
N CYS A 91 -3.77 1.60 9.58
CA CYS A 91 -3.35 1.65 8.18
C CYS A 91 -3.99 2.81 7.38
N CYS A 92 -4.92 3.56 7.96
CA CYS A 92 -5.59 4.69 7.30
C CYS A 92 -5.02 6.06 7.70
N GLY A 93 -4.20 6.13 8.75
CA GLY A 93 -3.59 7.37 9.24
C GLY A 93 -4.56 8.27 10.01
N ARG A 94 -5.63 7.71 10.59
CA ARG A 94 -6.64 8.47 11.35
C ARG A 94 -6.21 8.81 12.77
N TYR A 95 -5.33 8.02 13.35
CA TYR A 95 -4.74 8.37 14.64
C TYR A 95 -3.68 9.46 14.47
N ASN A 96 -4.17 10.63 14.08
CA ASN A 96 -3.40 11.79 13.73
C ASN A 96 -4.27 13.03 14.00
N ASP A 97 -3.84 13.86 14.93
CA ASP A 97 -4.53 15.09 15.37
C ASP A 97 -3.95 16.35 14.75
N THR A 98 -2.95 16.22 13.88
CA THR A 98 -2.23 17.37 13.30
C THR A 98 -2.66 17.71 11.90
N ILE A 99 -3.09 16.70 11.12
CA ILE A 99 -3.44 16.82 9.71
C ILE A 99 -4.76 16.13 9.41
N ARG A 100 -5.60 16.80 8.67
CA ARG A 100 -6.86 16.33 8.17
C ARG A 100 -6.88 16.37 6.66
N ALA A 101 -7.43 15.33 6.04
CA ALA A 101 -7.78 15.33 4.63
C ALA A 101 -9.28 15.04 4.53
N GLU A 102 -10.10 16.05 4.37
CA GLU A 102 -11.54 15.88 4.27
C GLU A 102 -12.04 16.09 2.84
N HIS A 103 -12.67 17.22 2.56
CA HIS A 103 -13.34 17.46 1.29
C HIS A 103 -12.37 17.66 0.12
N ASP A 104 -11.14 18.09 0.40
CA ASP A 104 -10.06 18.18 -0.60
C ASP A 104 -8.88 17.31 -0.21
N PHE A 105 -8.90 16.08 -0.64
CA PHE A 105 -7.81 15.12 -0.37
C PHE A 105 -6.51 15.39 -1.15
N ASN A 106 -6.49 16.35 -2.04
CA ASN A 106 -5.29 16.81 -2.72
C ASN A 106 -4.53 17.84 -1.88
N HIS A 107 -5.23 18.51 -0.97
CA HIS A 107 -4.64 19.46 -0.03
C HIS A 107 -4.83 18.96 1.40
N LEU A 108 -3.75 19.00 2.16
CA LEU A 108 -3.76 18.64 3.58
C LEU A 108 -4.04 19.90 4.39
N GLU A 109 -5.13 19.89 5.13
CA GLU A 109 -5.46 20.96 6.06
C GLU A 109 -4.95 20.60 7.44
N ARG A 110 -4.36 21.58 8.12
CA ARG A 110 -4.01 21.44 9.52
C ARG A 110 -5.28 21.42 10.36
N MET A 111 -5.39 20.49 11.30
CA MET A 111 -6.50 20.46 12.22
C MET A 111 -6.37 21.58 13.25
N ASP A 112 -7.33 22.50 13.24
CA ASP A 112 -7.49 23.50 14.29
C ASP A 112 -8.63 23.06 15.21
N GLY A 113 -8.30 22.79 16.49
CA GLY A 113 -9.29 22.43 17.50
C GLY A 113 -9.76 20.98 17.50
N HIS A 114 -11.00 20.74 17.90
CA HIS A 114 -11.57 19.42 18.23
C HIS A 114 -11.87 18.48 17.06
N GLN A 115 -11.74 18.91 15.82
CA GLN A 115 -12.07 18.11 14.66
C GLN A 115 -11.01 17.03 14.42
N GLY A 116 -11.40 15.78 14.55
CA GLY A 116 -10.50 14.61 14.46
C GLY A 116 -10.23 13.93 15.79
N TRP A 117 -10.56 14.54 16.91
CA TRP A 117 -10.40 13.95 18.23
C TRP A 117 -11.28 12.72 18.44
N GLU A 118 -12.44 12.65 17.80
CA GLU A 118 -13.32 11.49 17.84
C GLU A 118 -12.60 10.19 17.46
N TRP A 119 -11.75 10.22 16.44
CA TRP A 119 -10.95 9.07 16.05
C TRP A 119 -9.84 8.76 17.04
N VAL A 120 -9.20 9.79 17.58
CA VAL A 120 -8.18 9.66 18.61
C VAL A 120 -8.78 9.06 19.87
N GLU A 121 -9.88 9.64 20.38
CA GLU A 121 -10.57 9.14 21.55
C GLU A 121 -11.09 7.71 21.34
N GLY A 122 -11.64 7.41 20.17
CA GLY A 122 -12.13 6.08 19.82
C GLY A 122 -10.99 5.04 19.84
N PHE A 123 -9.85 5.35 19.25
CA PHE A 123 -8.69 4.44 19.26
C PHE A 123 -8.14 4.26 20.68
N GLU A 124 -7.99 5.35 21.43
CA GLU A 124 -7.54 5.31 22.82
C GLU A 124 -8.52 4.61 23.77
N ALA A 125 -9.82 4.64 23.47
CA ALA A 125 -10.82 3.87 24.21
C ALA A 125 -10.64 2.35 23.98
N VAL A 126 -10.26 1.95 22.78
CA VAL A 126 -10.11 0.53 22.41
C VAL A 126 -8.78 -0.05 22.86
N SER A 127 -7.68 0.67 22.73
CA SER A 127 -6.34 0.13 23.00
C SER A 127 -5.40 1.17 23.60
N THR A 128 -4.41 0.68 24.34
CA THR A 128 -3.25 1.48 24.79
C THR A 128 -2.05 1.33 23.84
N LYS A 129 -2.11 0.38 22.90
CA LYS A 129 -1.03 0.11 21.92
C LYS A 129 -1.54 0.45 20.53
N ILE A 130 -1.15 1.63 20.02
CA ILE A 130 -1.55 2.11 18.70
C ILE A 130 -0.32 2.14 17.80
N LEU A 131 -0.34 1.32 16.77
CA LEU A 131 0.71 1.16 15.78
C LEU A 131 0.29 1.84 14.48
N GLN A 132 1.25 2.41 13.76
CA GLN A 132 1.03 2.92 12.40
C GLN A 132 2.15 2.44 11.48
N PRO A 133 1.86 2.11 10.22
CA PRO A 133 2.87 1.78 9.22
C PRO A 133 3.59 3.03 8.71
N THR A 134 4.18 3.79 9.62
CA THR A 134 4.89 5.04 9.37
C THR A 134 6.37 4.92 9.72
N LEU A 135 7.21 5.69 9.01
CA LEU A 135 8.63 5.81 9.30
C LEU A 135 8.91 6.83 10.39
N THR A 136 8.07 7.86 10.49
CA THR A 136 8.25 8.97 11.41
C THR A 136 6.89 9.34 12.00
N PRO A 137 6.57 8.85 13.22
CA PRO A 137 5.33 9.20 13.88
C PRO A 137 5.23 10.71 14.13
N LEU A 138 4.09 11.29 13.78
CA LEU A 138 3.82 12.71 14.07
C LEU A 138 3.07 12.94 15.38
N ARG A 139 2.41 11.88 15.90
CA ARG A 139 1.70 11.95 17.17
C ARG A 139 2.46 11.22 18.29
N PRO A 140 2.58 11.81 19.49
CA PRO A 140 3.06 11.08 20.68
C PRO A 140 2.20 9.85 20.98
N GLY A 141 2.82 8.74 21.40
CA GLY A 141 2.12 7.50 21.69
C GLY A 141 1.91 6.57 20.49
N VAL A 142 2.11 7.04 19.26
CA VAL A 142 2.19 6.16 18.08
C VAL A 142 3.49 5.38 18.11
N ARG A 143 3.39 4.06 17.95
CA ARG A 143 4.55 3.20 17.72
C ARG A 143 4.67 2.92 16.22
N PRO A 144 5.83 3.21 15.60
CA PRO A 144 6.06 2.87 14.19
C PRO A 144 6.10 1.35 14.04
N PHE A 145 5.32 0.83 13.10
CA PHE A 145 5.30 -0.59 12.77
C PHE A 145 4.87 -0.79 11.31
N LEU A 146 5.76 -1.28 10.47
CA LEU A 146 5.44 -1.53 9.07
C LEU A 146 4.64 -2.82 8.93
N TRP A 147 3.30 -2.68 8.84
CA TRP A 147 2.38 -3.80 8.72
C TRP A 147 2.56 -4.62 7.44
N HIS A 148 2.88 -3.96 6.33
CA HIS A 148 3.12 -4.62 5.06
C HIS A 148 4.57 -5.06 4.93
N GLY A 149 4.80 -6.14 4.16
CA GLY A 149 6.11 -6.70 3.91
C GLY A 149 6.34 -7.06 2.45
N PHE A 150 7.54 -7.52 2.16
CA PHE A 150 7.96 -8.06 0.88
C PHE A 150 8.17 -9.57 1.00
N ASP A 151 7.59 -10.33 0.07
CA ASP A 151 7.86 -11.77 -0.02
C ASP A 151 8.61 -12.04 -1.34
N PRO A 152 9.87 -12.48 -1.29
CA PRO A 152 10.62 -12.79 -2.49
C PRO A 152 9.99 -13.92 -3.32
N ARG A 153 9.17 -14.79 -2.72
CA ARG A 153 8.45 -15.87 -3.43
C ARG A 153 7.37 -15.34 -4.36
N ASP A 154 6.91 -14.10 -4.16
CA ASP A 154 5.91 -13.45 -5.01
C ASP A 154 6.53 -12.73 -6.23
N VAL A 155 7.86 -12.76 -6.38
CA VAL A 155 8.53 -12.13 -7.51
C VAL A 155 8.18 -12.88 -8.80
N ALA A 156 7.55 -12.19 -9.74
CA ALA A 156 7.02 -12.77 -10.98
C ALA A 156 8.12 -13.39 -11.85
N ARG A 157 9.31 -12.82 -11.85
CA ARG A 157 10.49 -13.34 -12.55
C ARG A 157 11.77 -13.01 -11.78
N GLU A 158 12.52 -14.04 -11.49
CA GLU A 158 13.86 -13.91 -10.92
C GLU A 158 14.91 -13.69 -12.00
N TYR A 159 15.90 -12.87 -11.69
CA TYR A 159 17.05 -12.60 -12.55
C TYR A 159 18.35 -12.76 -11.77
N THR A 160 19.35 -13.31 -12.44
CA THR A 160 20.68 -13.48 -11.85
C THR A 160 21.59 -12.26 -12.06
N ALA A 161 21.30 -11.44 -13.08
CA ALA A 161 22.08 -10.26 -13.40
C ALA A 161 21.21 -9.15 -14.03
N ALA A 162 21.59 -7.91 -13.81
CA ALA A 162 20.90 -6.73 -14.34
C ALA A 162 20.90 -6.69 -15.88
N GLN A 163 22.01 -7.08 -16.51
CA GLN A 163 22.11 -7.13 -17.96
C GLN A 163 21.12 -8.14 -18.56
N GLN A 164 20.97 -9.32 -17.95
CA GLN A 164 19.99 -10.33 -18.36
C GLN A 164 18.56 -9.78 -18.22
N ALA A 165 18.26 -9.15 -17.08
CA ALA A 165 16.95 -8.54 -16.83
C ALA A 165 16.61 -7.47 -17.88
N ALA A 166 17.58 -6.59 -18.18
CA ALA A 166 17.41 -5.53 -19.17
C ALA A 166 17.20 -6.08 -20.59
N GLN A 167 17.94 -7.10 -20.99
CA GLN A 167 17.78 -7.75 -22.29
C GLN A 167 16.41 -8.39 -22.44
N ILE A 168 15.96 -9.13 -21.43
CA ILE A 168 14.62 -9.77 -21.45
C ILE A 168 13.53 -8.69 -21.45
N TRP A 169 13.65 -7.68 -20.58
CA TRP A 169 12.68 -6.58 -20.50
C TRP A 169 12.56 -5.81 -21.83
N ALA A 170 13.67 -5.59 -22.54
CA ALA A 170 13.69 -4.92 -23.83
C ALA A 170 13.13 -5.80 -24.96
N ALA A 171 13.37 -7.12 -24.92
CA ALA A 171 12.93 -8.09 -25.91
C ALA A 171 11.47 -8.53 -25.69
N ASP A 172 10.99 -8.55 -24.44
CA ASP A 172 9.62 -8.90 -24.10
C ASP A 172 8.65 -7.91 -24.76
N GLY A 173 7.69 -8.43 -25.52
CA GLY A 173 6.61 -7.64 -26.10
C GLY A 173 5.64 -7.15 -25.04
N LYS A 174 6.09 -6.22 -24.17
CA LYS A 174 5.23 -5.64 -23.14
C LYS A 174 3.99 -5.00 -23.74
N SER A 175 2.81 -5.37 -23.26
CA SER A 175 1.53 -4.85 -23.77
C SER A 175 1.35 -3.38 -23.47
N TYR A 176 2.04 -2.87 -22.41
CA TYR A 176 1.93 -1.49 -21.94
C TYR A 176 3.31 -0.87 -21.75
N GLY A 177 3.41 0.40 -22.07
CA GLY A 177 4.53 1.23 -21.65
C GLY A 177 4.47 1.51 -20.15
N MET A 178 3.26 1.78 -19.62
CA MET A 178 3.06 2.03 -18.19
C MET A 178 1.74 1.42 -17.71
N VAL A 179 1.77 0.80 -16.54
CA VAL A 179 0.57 0.35 -15.81
C VAL A 179 0.60 0.89 -14.39
N TYR A 180 -0.49 1.51 -13.97
CA TYR A 180 -0.75 1.82 -12.58
C TYR A 180 -1.94 0.99 -12.09
N VAL A 181 -1.77 0.24 -11.00
CA VAL A 181 -2.85 -0.53 -10.36
C VAL A 181 -3.25 0.14 -9.06
N GLY A 182 -4.49 0.63 -9.00
CA GLY A 182 -5.05 1.28 -7.82
C GLY A 182 -6.20 2.19 -8.17
N HIS A 183 -7.07 2.45 -7.18
CA HIS A 183 -8.21 3.34 -7.36
C HIS A 183 -7.77 4.80 -7.49
N ASN A 184 -8.56 5.63 -8.16
CA ASN A 184 -8.30 7.07 -8.30
C ASN A 184 -8.38 7.81 -6.94
N TRP A 185 -9.15 7.31 -6.00
CA TRP A 185 -9.40 7.92 -4.71
C TRP A 185 -8.13 8.53 -4.06
N GLN A 186 -8.10 9.84 -3.89
CA GLN A 186 -6.99 10.63 -3.32
C GLN A 186 -5.66 10.51 -4.07
N ARG A 187 -5.65 10.21 -5.37
CA ARG A 187 -4.40 10.00 -6.12
C ARG A 187 -4.26 10.82 -7.38
N TRP A 188 -5.34 11.48 -7.81
CA TRP A 188 -5.33 12.20 -9.08
C TRP A 188 -4.20 13.23 -9.16
N SER A 189 -3.96 14.01 -8.10
CA SER A 189 -2.90 15.04 -8.08
C SER A 189 -1.52 14.50 -8.47
N GLN A 190 -1.20 13.28 -8.05
CA GLN A 190 0.08 12.65 -8.38
C GLN A 190 0.05 11.92 -9.73
N VAL A 191 -1.06 11.24 -10.04
CA VAL A 191 -1.22 10.54 -11.31
C VAL A 191 -1.34 11.52 -12.45
N GLY A 192 -2.11 12.60 -12.31
CA GLY A 192 -2.21 13.69 -13.29
C GLY A 192 -0.84 14.29 -13.60
N ARG A 193 -0.08 14.67 -12.58
CA ARG A 193 1.31 15.16 -12.74
C ARG A 193 2.21 14.16 -13.46
N LEU A 194 2.11 12.86 -13.16
CA LEU A 194 2.84 11.84 -13.88
C LEU A 194 2.44 11.82 -15.35
N LEU A 195 1.15 11.78 -15.63
CA LEU A 195 0.61 11.73 -17.00
C LEU A 195 1.02 12.93 -17.84
N GLU A 196 0.94 14.14 -17.30
CA GLU A 196 1.44 15.36 -17.93
C GLU A 196 2.93 15.26 -18.26
N GLY A 197 3.73 14.76 -17.30
CA GLY A 197 5.15 14.53 -17.49
C GLY A 197 5.49 13.45 -18.52
N LEU A 198 4.55 12.54 -18.85
CA LEU A 198 4.73 11.52 -19.89
C LEU A 198 4.47 12.02 -21.31
N GLU A 199 3.77 13.13 -21.48
CA GLU A 199 3.33 13.63 -22.79
C GLU A 199 4.48 13.72 -23.82
N PRO A 200 5.68 14.25 -23.47
CA PRO A 200 6.79 14.36 -24.43
C PRO A 200 7.36 13.01 -24.92
N VAL A 201 7.15 11.93 -24.16
CA VAL A 201 7.70 10.60 -24.46
C VAL A 201 6.61 9.57 -24.80
N ARG A 202 5.38 10.04 -24.99
CA ARG A 202 4.19 9.18 -25.17
C ARG A 202 4.33 8.18 -26.31
N GLU A 203 4.86 8.61 -27.46
CA GLU A 203 5.03 7.73 -28.63
C GLU A 203 6.05 6.63 -28.38
N GLN A 204 7.16 6.95 -27.69
CA GLN A 204 8.22 5.99 -27.36
C GLN A 204 7.79 5.01 -26.25
N LEU A 205 6.99 5.52 -25.31
CA LEU A 205 6.53 4.75 -24.16
C LEU A 205 5.58 3.63 -24.56
N GLY A 206 4.63 3.89 -25.46
CA GLY A 206 3.56 2.99 -25.83
C GLY A 206 2.29 3.16 -24.98
N SER A 207 1.45 2.14 -24.87
CA SER A 207 0.14 2.23 -24.21
C SER A 207 0.25 2.48 -22.70
N ILE A 208 -0.68 3.27 -22.18
CA ILE A 208 -0.79 3.58 -20.74
C ILE A 208 -2.08 2.99 -20.22
N CYS A 209 -2.04 2.29 -19.08
CA CYS A 209 -3.21 1.72 -18.44
C CYS A 209 -3.30 2.13 -16.96
N LEU A 210 -4.48 2.57 -16.55
CA LEU A 210 -4.86 2.81 -15.17
C LEU A 210 -5.91 1.76 -14.77
N ALA A 211 -5.57 0.83 -13.89
CA ALA A 211 -6.44 -0.24 -13.45
C ALA A 211 -6.94 -0.01 -12.02
N GLY A 212 -8.24 0.12 -11.85
CA GLY A 212 -8.88 0.42 -10.57
C GLY A 212 -10.21 1.11 -10.75
N CYS A 213 -10.85 1.53 -9.66
CA CYS A 213 -12.08 2.30 -9.72
C CYS A 213 -11.79 3.78 -10.06
N ASP A 214 -12.78 4.42 -10.68
CA ASP A 214 -12.93 5.87 -10.82
C ASP A 214 -11.85 6.55 -11.72
N TRP A 215 -11.29 5.81 -12.69
CA TRP A 215 -10.37 6.35 -13.69
C TRP A 215 -11.06 6.80 -14.97
N ASP A 216 -12.26 6.31 -15.24
CA ASP A 216 -13.06 6.66 -16.42
C ASP A 216 -14.05 7.80 -16.13
N LYS A 217 -14.50 7.93 -14.89
CA LYS A 217 -15.45 8.95 -14.46
C LYS A 217 -15.33 9.24 -12.96
N ARG A 218 -15.71 10.46 -12.60
CA ARG A 218 -15.85 10.83 -11.19
C ARG A 218 -17.10 10.16 -10.61
N PRO A 219 -17.01 9.52 -9.41
CA PRO A 219 -18.18 8.88 -8.80
C PRO A 219 -19.27 9.90 -8.46
N GLU A 220 -20.54 9.53 -8.68
CA GLU A 220 -21.70 10.38 -8.41
C GLU A 220 -21.75 10.83 -6.95
N TRP A 221 -21.47 9.93 -6.01
CA TRP A 221 -21.44 10.26 -4.59
C TRP A 221 -20.38 11.32 -4.24
N ALA A 222 -19.22 11.29 -4.90
CA ALA A 222 -18.18 12.29 -4.71
C ALA A 222 -18.60 13.67 -5.24
N ILE A 223 -19.36 13.69 -6.36
CA ILE A 223 -19.91 14.92 -6.93
C ILE A 223 -20.95 15.50 -5.97
N GLN A 224 -21.91 14.68 -5.51
CA GLN A 224 -23.00 15.12 -4.61
C GLN A 224 -22.49 15.63 -3.27
N GLN A 225 -21.41 15.07 -2.75
CA GLN A 225 -20.81 15.49 -1.49
C GLN A 225 -19.71 16.58 -1.64
N GLY A 226 -19.48 17.05 -2.84
CA GLY A 226 -18.43 18.06 -3.10
C GLY A 226 -17.00 17.60 -2.83
N ILE A 227 -16.75 16.28 -2.84
CA ILE A 227 -15.44 15.71 -2.51
C ILE A 227 -14.51 15.82 -3.71
N LYS A 228 -13.35 16.42 -3.53
CA LYS A 228 -12.34 16.61 -4.57
C LYS A 228 -11.32 15.48 -4.70
N GLY A 229 -11.36 14.47 -3.85
CA GLY A 229 -10.36 13.39 -3.81
C GLY A 229 -10.47 12.34 -4.93
N ALA A 230 -11.46 12.46 -5.81
CA ALA A 230 -11.68 11.61 -6.99
C ALA A 230 -11.67 12.44 -8.28
N ASP A 231 -10.86 13.50 -8.32
CA ASP A 231 -10.71 14.34 -9.50
C ASP A 231 -10.07 13.56 -10.65
N LEU A 232 -10.34 13.98 -11.86
CA LEU A 232 -9.69 13.50 -13.08
C LEU A 232 -9.82 14.55 -14.19
N ASP A 233 -8.91 14.49 -15.17
CA ASP A 233 -8.98 15.25 -16.41
C ASP A 233 -9.22 14.30 -17.58
N PRO A 234 -10.47 14.19 -18.09
CA PRO A 234 -10.81 13.30 -19.21
C PRO A 234 -10.07 13.68 -20.51
N GLU A 235 -9.79 14.96 -20.72
CA GLU A 235 -9.09 15.41 -21.94
C GLU A 235 -7.62 14.99 -21.90
N LEU A 236 -6.96 15.03 -20.75
CA LEU A 236 -5.61 14.50 -20.58
C LEU A 236 -5.58 12.98 -20.83
N LEU A 237 -6.52 12.23 -20.23
CA LEU A 237 -6.62 10.79 -20.44
C LEU A 237 -6.83 10.44 -21.92
N LYS A 238 -7.71 11.15 -22.60
CA LYS A 238 -8.00 10.98 -24.04
C LYS A 238 -6.79 11.32 -24.90
N ARG A 239 -6.13 12.46 -24.66
CA ARG A 239 -4.96 12.93 -25.40
C ARG A 239 -3.81 11.95 -25.30
N LEU A 240 -3.61 11.35 -24.15
CA LEU A 240 -2.59 10.33 -23.93
C LEU A 240 -3.02 8.91 -24.32
N GLY A 241 -4.27 8.70 -24.71
CA GLY A 241 -4.82 7.37 -25.03
C GLY A 241 -4.73 6.42 -23.84
N VAL A 242 -5.07 6.92 -22.64
CA VAL A 242 -5.03 6.11 -21.43
C VAL A 242 -6.18 5.13 -21.41
N GLU A 243 -5.87 3.85 -21.21
CA GLU A 243 -6.87 2.81 -21.02
C GLU A 243 -7.25 2.72 -19.54
N ALA A 244 -8.53 2.94 -19.21
CA ALA A 244 -9.06 2.67 -17.88
C ALA A 244 -9.57 1.24 -17.80
N LYS A 245 -9.16 0.52 -16.75
CA LYS A 245 -9.60 -0.88 -16.49
C LYS A 245 -10.22 -0.99 -15.10
N LEU A 246 -11.11 -1.98 -14.98
CA LEU A 246 -11.65 -2.40 -13.69
C LEU A 246 -10.52 -2.86 -12.73
N PRO A 247 -10.79 -2.92 -11.43
CA PRO A 247 -9.84 -3.42 -10.44
C PRO A 247 -9.33 -4.82 -10.80
N ILE A 248 -8.02 -5.00 -10.67
CA ILE A 248 -7.36 -6.29 -10.87
C ILE A 248 -7.41 -7.07 -9.55
N PRO A 249 -7.81 -8.36 -9.54
CA PRO A 249 -7.72 -9.22 -8.38
C PRO A 249 -6.29 -9.22 -7.82
N TYR A 250 -6.16 -9.20 -6.50
CA TYR A 250 -4.86 -8.98 -5.85
C TYR A 250 -3.80 -10.01 -6.27
N ASP A 251 -4.18 -11.29 -6.33
CA ASP A 251 -3.33 -12.39 -6.78
C ASP A 251 -2.85 -12.28 -8.24
N LYS A 252 -3.47 -11.39 -9.02
CA LYS A 252 -3.12 -11.11 -10.42
C LYS A 252 -2.36 -9.78 -10.61
N VAL A 253 -2.19 -9.00 -9.55
CA VAL A 253 -1.58 -7.66 -9.66
C VAL A 253 -0.13 -7.74 -10.16
N ALA A 254 0.70 -8.62 -9.60
CA ALA A 254 2.09 -8.75 -10.03
C ALA A 254 2.20 -9.23 -11.49
N GLU A 255 1.39 -10.22 -11.88
CA GLU A 255 1.30 -10.71 -13.28
C GLU A 255 0.85 -9.60 -14.22
N PHE A 256 -0.24 -8.88 -13.87
CA PHE A 256 -0.76 -7.81 -14.72
C PHE A 256 0.24 -6.66 -14.85
N THR A 257 0.85 -6.23 -13.75
CA THR A 257 1.86 -5.17 -13.72
C THR A 257 3.10 -5.56 -14.54
N SER A 258 3.45 -6.85 -14.58
CA SER A 258 4.56 -7.38 -15.37
C SER A 258 4.38 -7.24 -16.90
N ARG A 259 3.16 -6.96 -17.36
CA ARG A 259 2.89 -6.64 -18.77
C ARG A 259 3.33 -5.24 -19.17
N ALA A 260 3.80 -4.43 -18.22
CA ALA A 260 4.24 -3.07 -18.47
C ALA A 260 5.77 -2.92 -18.39
N ARG A 261 6.30 -1.96 -19.14
CA ARG A 261 7.70 -1.54 -19.00
C ARG A 261 7.92 -0.84 -17.66
N PHE A 262 6.98 0.02 -17.25
CA PHE A 262 7.06 0.84 -16.06
C PHE A 262 5.81 0.72 -15.20
N SER A 263 5.98 0.81 -13.88
CA SER A 263 4.86 0.89 -12.93
C SER A 263 5.16 1.89 -11.81
N PRO A 264 4.33 2.95 -11.67
CA PRO A 264 4.57 3.96 -10.66
C PRO A 264 4.13 3.53 -9.25
N VAL A 265 4.94 3.89 -8.26
CA VAL A 265 4.59 3.83 -6.84
C VAL A 265 4.17 5.22 -6.40
N ILE A 266 2.87 5.38 -6.19
CA ILE A 266 2.23 6.65 -5.84
C ILE A 266 1.43 6.46 -4.56
N HIS A 267 1.61 7.36 -3.60
CA HIS A 267 0.83 7.42 -2.37
C HIS A 267 -0.20 8.55 -2.40
N ARG A 268 -1.18 8.48 -1.50
CA ARG A 268 -2.07 9.60 -1.19
C ARG A 268 -1.25 10.74 -0.58
N PRO A 269 -1.63 12.02 -0.73
CA PRO A 269 -0.93 13.14 -0.09
C PRO A 269 -0.76 12.98 1.41
N LEU A 270 -1.82 12.54 2.11
CA LEU A 270 -1.78 12.25 3.55
C LEU A 270 -0.69 11.20 3.89
N PHE A 271 -0.58 10.13 3.11
CA PHE A 271 0.38 9.08 3.37
C PHE A 271 1.83 9.52 3.13
N ASN A 272 2.05 10.38 2.13
CA ASN A 272 3.36 11.01 1.94
C ASN A 272 3.72 11.92 3.12
N HIS A 273 2.76 12.71 3.63
CA HIS A 273 2.98 13.57 4.78
C HIS A 273 3.29 12.78 6.05
N LEU A 274 2.49 11.75 6.33
CA LEU A 274 2.67 10.87 7.49
C LEU A 274 3.81 9.84 7.30
N ARG A 275 4.50 9.81 6.16
CA ARG A 275 5.52 8.78 5.83
C ARG A 275 5.00 7.36 5.97
N MET A 276 3.74 7.14 5.64
CA MET A 276 3.10 5.84 5.74
C MET A 276 3.51 4.92 4.59
N VAL A 277 3.83 3.69 4.93
CA VAL A 277 4.18 2.63 3.98
C VAL A 277 2.94 1.78 3.70
N THR A 278 2.68 1.52 2.43
CA THR A 278 1.52 0.75 1.97
C THR A 278 1.96 -0.57 1.34
N ASN A 279 1.01 -1.47 1.10
CA ASN A 279 1.32 -2.71 0.41
C ASN A 279 1.91 -2.48 -1.00
N ARG A 280 1.46 -1.43 -1.74
CA ARG A 280 2.02 -1.08 -3.06
C ARG A 280 3.50 -0.76 -3.01
N THR A 281 3.98 -0.24 -1.89
CA THR A 281 5.40 0.02 -1.63
C THR A 281 6.25 -1.22 -1.90
N PHE A 282 5.74 -2.40 -1.58
CA PHE A 282 6.43 -3.68 -1.76
C PHE A 282 5.99 -4.42 -3.02
N SER A 283 4.70 -4.52 -3.27
CA SER A 283 4.14 -5.37 -4.34
C SER A 283 4.55 -4.94 -5.75
N THR A 284 4.87 -3.67 -5.99
CA THR A 284 5.38 -3.21 -7.28
C THR A 284 6.74 -3.84 -7.60
N PHE A 285 7.57 -4.10 -6.59
CA PHE A 285 8.85 -4.79 -6.78
C PHE A 285 8.71 -6.30 -6.99
N CYS A 286 7.54 -6.89 -6.78
CA CYS A 286 7.27 -8.29 -7.15
C CYS A 286 7.03 -8.45 -8.66
N ALA A 287 6.64 -7.41 -9.37
CA ALA A 287 6.36 -7.46 -10.81
C ALA A 287 7.64 -7.40 -11.65
N ASP A 288 7.57 -7.96 -12.87
CA ASP A 288 8.62 -7.90 -13.89
C ASP A 288 8.54 -6.56 -14.67
N THR A 289 8.83 -5.48 -13.99
CA THR A 289 8.74 -4.09 -14.47
C THR A 289 9.78 -3.22 -13.80
N ILE A 290 10.10 -2.06 -14.35
CA ILE A 290 10.92 -1.05 -13.66
C ILE A 290 9.97 -0.14 -12.87
N PRO A 291 10.02 -0.14 -11.52
CA PRO A 291 9.24 0.77 -10.71
C PRO A 291 9.65 2.23 -10.91
N ILE A 292 8.67 3.13 -10.93
CA ILE A 292 8.87 4.59 -10.93
C ILE A 292 8.48 5.11 -9.55
N LEU A 293 9.42 5.63 -8.78
CA LEU A 293 9.16 6.08 -7.41
C LEU A 293 8.77 7.58 -7.40
N MET A 294 7.52 7.84 -7.07
CA MET A 294 6.98 9.20 -6.86
C MET A 294 6.70 9.41 -5.37
N LEU A 295 7.73 9.25 -4.57
CA LEU A 295 7.69 9.32 -3.11
C LEU A 295 8.71 10.35 -2.60
N PRO A 296 8.55 10.85 -1.37
CA PRO A 296 9.58 11.67 -0.72
C PRO A 296 10.93 10.96 -0.69
N GLU A 297 12.01 11.69 -0.92
CA GLU A 297 13.36 11.13 -1.03
C GLU A 297 13.82 10.41 0.24
N ASP A 298 13.51 10.98 1.40
CA ASP A 298 13.77 10.40 2.71
C ASP A 298 13.08 9.04 2.88
N MET A 299 11.85 8.93 2.38
CA MET A 299 11.08 7.71 2.40
C MET A 299 11.66 6.65 1.45
N ILE A 300 12.06 7.05 0.22
CA ILE A 300 12.72 6.15 -0.73
C ILE A 300 13.97 5.55 -0.09
N ARG A 301 14.82 6.38 0.50
CA ARG A 301 16.07 5.94 1.14
C ARG A 301 15.82 5.01 2.33
N ALA A 302 14.84 5.34 3.17
CA ALA A 302 14.56 4.58 4.38
C ALA A 302 13.95 3.19 4.09
N VAL A 303 13.06 3.10 3.08
CA VAL A 303 12.34 1.84 2.78
C VAL A 303 13.13 0.97 1.81
N TYR A 304 13.65 1.56 0.73
CA TYR A 304 14.21 0.79 -0.38
C TYR A 304 15.75 0.78 -0.41
N GLY A 305 16.37 1.59 0.45
CA GLY A 305 17.81 1.79 0.44
C GLY A 305 18.27 2.85 -0.58
N PRO A 306 19.55 3.28 -0.49
CA PRO A 306 20.09 4.39 -1.30
C PRO A 306 20.10 4.10 -2.81
N GLN A 307 20.23 2.83 -3.22
CA GLN A 307 20.23 2.43 -4.63
C GLN A 307 18.90 2.74 -5.33
N ALA A 308 17.78 2.76 -4.61
CA ALA A 308 16.47 3.03 -5.15
C ALA A 308 16.25 4.50 -5.55
N GLN A 309 17.15 5.42 -5.14
CA GLN A 309 17.10 6.81 -5.61
C GLN A 309 17.22 6.90 -7.14
N ALA A 310 17.91 5.94 -7.77
CA ALA A 310 17.96 5.84 -9.22
C ALA A 310 16.57 5.67 -9.87
N LEU A 311 15.58 5.11 -9.15
CA LEU A 311 14.22 4.88 -9.64
C LEU A 311 13.27 6.07 -9.40
N SER A 312 13.71 7.11 -8.71
CA SER A 312 12.93 8.34 -8.50
C SER A 312 12.92 9.17 -9.78
N VAL A 313 11.76 9.71 -10.13
CA VAL A 313 11.62 10.52 -11.37
C VAL A 313 11.76 12.02 -11.14
N GLY A 314 11.57 12.49 -9.91
CA GLY A 314 11.66 13.93 -9.62
C GLY A 314 10.63 14.75 -10.42
N ASP A 315 11.08 15.91 -10.93
CA ASP A 315 10.24 16.81 -11.74
C ASP A 315 10.39 16.56 -13.24
N ASP A 316 11.50 16.01 -13.71
CA ASP A 316 11.73 15.65 -15.12
C ASP A 316 11.36 14.19 -15.39
N VAL A 317 10.07 13.92 -15.46
CA VAL A 317 9.53 12.59 -15.74
C VAL A 317 9.95 12.09 -17.12
N ALA A 318 9.82 12.92 -18.16
CA ALA A 318 10.12 12.54 -19.54
C ALA A 318 11.60 12.21 -19.76
N GLY A 319 12.50 13.07 -19.29
CA GLY A 319 13.94 12.84 -19.38
C GLY A 319 14.35 11.58 -18.62
N LYS A 320 13.78 11.35 -17.46
CA LYS A 320 14.05 10.17 -16.65
C LYS A 320 13.61 8.87 -17.34
N LEU A 321 12.39 8.82 -17.87
CA LEU A 321 11.91 7.63 -18.58
C LEU A 321 12.70 7.38 -19.89
N SER A 322 13.02 8.45 -20.62
CA SER A 322 13.89 8.32 -21.80
C SER A 322 15.24 7.70 -21.47
N ASP A 323 15.81 8.09 -20.32
CA ASP A 323 17.09 7.52 -19.86
C ASP A 323 16.92 6.05 -19.43
N MET A 324 15.82 5.71 -18.73
CA MET A 324 15.50 4.33 -18.36
C MET A 324 15.35 3.42 -19.59
N MET A 325 14.70 3.92 -20.66
CA MET A 325 14.57 3.16 -21.92
C MET A 325 15.90 2.98 -22.64
N ARG A 326 16.81 3.95 -22.56
CA ARG A 326 18.10 3.93 -23.23
C ARG A 326 19.14 3.08 -22.50
N ARG A 327 19.09 3.03 -21.16
CA ARG A 327 20.06 2.34 -20.31
C ARG A 327 19.36 1.43 -19.27
N PRO A 328 18.52 0.50 -19.70
CA PRO A 328 17.68 -0.30 -18.78
C PRO A 328 18.49 -1.12 -17.78
N GLU A 329 19.72 -1.53 -18.14
CA GLU A 329 20.60 -2.31 -17.25
C GLU A 329 20.97 -1.57 -15.95
N VAL A 330 21.12 -0.24 -16.01
CA VAL A 330 21.43 0.59 -14.83
C VAL A 330 20.24 0.56 -13.85
N TYR A 331 19.03 0.61 -14.38
CA TYR A 331 17.81 0.64 -13.57
C TYR A 331 17.44 -0.75 -13.07
N TRP A 332 17.69 -1.80 -13.87
CA TRP A 332 17.52 -3.17 -13.39
C TRP A 332 18.52 -3.54 -12.29
N ASP A 333 19.74 -3.00 -12.31
CA ASP A 333 20.69 -3.13 -11.19
C ASP A 333 20.10 -2.53 -9.90
N ALA A 334 19.52 -1.34 -9.99
CA ALA A 334 18.83 -0.72 -8.87
C ALA A 334 17.61 -1.54 -8.39
N VAL A 335 16.81 -2.09 -9.31
CA VAL A 335 15.67 -2.96 -8.97
C VAL A 335 16.12 -4.21 -8.23
N LEU A 336 17.12 -4.92 -8.74
CA LEU A 336 17.62 -6.16 -8.13
C LEU A 336 18.22 -5.91 -6.74
N LYS A 337 19.02 -4.85 -6.58
CA LYS A 337 19.57 -4.45 -5.28
C LYS A 337 18.46 -4.04 -4.30
N THR A 338 17.40 -3.38 -4.81
CA THR A 338 16.25 -3.02 -3.97
C THR A 338 15.47 -4.26 -3.57
N ARG A 339 15.23 -5.23 -4.46
CA ARG A 339 14.58 -6.51 -4.10
C ARG A 339 15.35 -7.25 -3.00
N ALA A 340 16.69 -7.31 -3.11
CA ALA A 340 17.53 -7.92 -2.06
C ALA A 340 17.41 -7.16 -0.73
N HIS A 341 17.45 -5.83 -0.75
CA HIS A 341 17.25 -5.00 0.43
C HIS A 341 15.87 -5.23 1.07
N LEU A 342 14.81 -5.28 0.26
CA LEU A 342 13.46 -5.54 0.75
C LEU A 342 13.31 -6.94 1.37
N ALA A 343 13.91 -7.97 0.76
CA ALA A 343 13.90 -9.32 1.30
C ALA A 343 14.63 -9.39 2.65
N GLU A 344 15.75 -8.72 2.78
CA GLU A 344 16.54 -8.68 4.02
C GLU A 344 15.83 -7.85 5.11
N ARG A 345 15.34 -6.65 4.78
CA ARG A 345 14.91 -5.66 5.78
C ARG A 345 13.41 -5.62 6.01
N HIS A 346 12.62 -6.09 5.05
CA HIS A 346 11.17 -5.90 5.04
C HIS A 346 10.40 -7.19 4.76
N SER A 347 10.99 -8.37 4.98
CA SER A 347 10.28 -9.65 4.88
C SER A 347 9.15 -9.74 5.90
N PHE A 348 8.12 -10.53 5.60
CA PHE A 348 7.02 -10.77 6.56
C PHE A 348 7.50 -11.43 7.85
N SER A 349 8.51 -12.32 7.79
CA SER A 349 9.11 -12.91 9.00
C SER A 349 9.72 -11.83 9.90
N ARG A 350 10.39 -10.84 9.32
CA ARG A 350 10.92 -9.71 10.08
C ARG A 350 9.82 -8.82 10.67
N ARG A 351 8.76 -8.55 9.89
CA ARG A 351 7.58 -7.82 10.40
C ARG A 351 6.92 -8.56 11.55
N PHE A 352 6.79 -9.86 11.44
CA PHE A 352 6.25 -10.69 12.51
C PHE A 352 7.11 -10.61 13.79
N ALA A 353 8.42 -10.74 13.68
CA ALA A 353 9.34 -10.60 14.81
C ALA A 353 9.28 -9.20 15.46
N GLU A 354 9.16 -8.14 14.66
CA GLU A 354 8.98 -6.78 15.17
C GLU A 354 7.65 -6.62 15.93
N LEU A 355 6.56 -7.20 15.40
CA LEU A 355 5.27 -7.22 16.08
C LEU A 355 5.39 -7.92 17.44
N MET A 356 6.02 -9.09 17.49
CA MET A 356 6.28 -9.82 18.72
C MET A 356 7.00 -8.96 19.75
N ALA A 357 8.10 -8.32 19.36
CA ALA A 357 8.87 -7.46 20.26
C ALA A 357 8.05 -6.27 20.80
N ILE A 358 7.13 -5.72 20.00
CA ILE A 358 6.22 -4.65 20.44
C ILE A 358 5.18 -5.17 21.43
N LEU A 359 4.70 -6.41 21.25
CA LEU A 359 3.68 -6.99 22.11
C LEU A 359 4.25 -7.38 23.49
N GLU A 360 5.50 -7.80 23.54
CA GLU A 360 6.22 -8.19 24.75
C GLU A 360 6.72 -7.00 25.59
N SER A 361 6.78 -5.78 24.99
CA SER A 361 7.18 -4.55 25.66
C SER A 361 5.97 -3.83 26.30
#